data_01cccd3f676126cc40d436071e3d18cf
#
_entry.id   01cccd3f676126cc40d436071e3d18cf
#
_cell.length_a   1.000
_cell.length_b   1.000
_cell.length_c   1.000
_cell.angle_alpha   90.00
_cell.angle_beta   90.00
_cell.angle_gamma   90.00
#
_symmetry.space_group_name_H-M   'P 1'
#
loop_
_entity.id
_entity.type
_entity.pdbx_description
1 polymer ?
#
loop_
_entity_poly.entity_id
_entity_poly.type
_entity_poly.pdbx_seq_one_letter_code
_entity_poly.pdbx_strand_id
1 'polypeptide(L)'
;LGTMCASLFRQNLPEDADDDVFGLFFLERYIAVHVNSWSAKQDVLALMSRKLHSFVHAKCCEDNMDSVSHQELLMPGHILSAYIREKMEDTLGQSIAHMRRDAKNDLTHSSLNIHQNILPYCSKILGRYVGVVGSKISSFIASGNLISSSGLDLQQTTGFAIVAERLNKWRYLSHFRSVHRGQFFTTMKTTSVRKLLPEAWGFLCPVHTPDGAPCGLLSHISAKTHVVCNSSNMAANTKNWRILLIDILISLGMLPTRTLSLGYGAKNGRANSTGCTTSWKCMSDHLHVCLDGFVLGSAPDEVCANISWVLRRLKVKAFSAIGIDTTLEIAHVKQQGLSA
;
A
#
# COMPACT_ATOMS: atom_id res chain seq x y z
N LEU A 1 23.85 6.75 3.90
CA LEU A 1 22.52 6.80 3.29
C LEU A 1 21.89 8.16 3.52
N GLY A 2 21.92 8.72 4.74
CA GLY A 2 21.40 10.05 5.06
C GLY A 2 22.01 11.13 4.18
N THR A 3 23.33 11.17 4.08
CA THR A 3 24.07 12.09 3.21
C THR A 3 23.70 11.96 1.73
N MET A 4 23.51 10.73 1.23
CA MET A 4 23.06 10.51 -0.14
C MET A 4 21.62 11.00 -0.35
N CYS A 5 20.71 10.66 0.56
CA CYS A 5 19.34 11.12 0.48
C CYS A 5 19.23 12.64 0.62
N ALA A 6 19.98 13.24 1.55
CA ALA A 6 20.02 14.68 1.72
C ALA A 6 20.56 15.39 0.45
N SER A 7 21.55 14.86 -0.22
CA SER A 7 22.06 15.44 -1.47
C SER A 7 21.06 15.46 -2.61
N LEU A 8 20.19 14.43 -2.67
CA LEU A 8 19.17 14.33 -3.71
C LEU A 8 17.93 15.19 -3.43
N PHE A 9 17.60 15.42 -2.16
CA PHE A 9 16.32 16.06 -1.76
C PHE A 9 16.50 17.37 -0.98
N ARG A 10 17.72 17.91 -0.91
CA ARG A 10 18.08 19.10 -0.12
C ARG A 10 17.26 20.35 -0.42
N GLN A 11 16.72 20.45 -1.63
CA GLN A 11 15.88 21.61 -2.03
C GLN A 11 14.59 21.76 -1.20
N ASN A 12 14.14 20.69 -0.53
CA ASN A 12 12.89 20.67 0.24
C ASN A 12 13.11 20.60 1.76
N LEU A 13 14.37 20.71 2.22
CA LEU A 13 14.75 20.56 3.62
C LEU A 13 15.18 21.88 4.24
N PRO A 14 14.99 22.04 5.56
CA PRO A 14 15.63 23.11 6.32
C PRO A 14 17.16 23.01 6.22
N GLU A 15 17.86 24.15 6.09
CA GLU A 15 19.32 24.18 5.96
C GLU A 15 20.05 23.56 7.17
N ASP A 16 19.41 23.53 8.33
CA ASP A 16 19.95 23.03 9.62
C ASP A 16 19.58 21.56 9.91
N ALA A 17 19.00 20.82 8.96
CA ALA A 17 18.59 19.43 9.20
C ALA A 17 19.81 18.50 9.21
N ASP A 18 19.96 17.71 10.28
CA ASP A 18 20.96 16.66 10.39
C ASP A 18 20.71 15.57 9.34
N ASP A 19 21.75 15.24 8.58
CA ASP A 19 21.70 14.23 7.50
C ASP A 19 21.24 12.86 8.01
N ASP A 20 21.58 12.48 9.24
CA ASP A 20 21.19 11.19 9.82
C ASP A 20 19.69 11.13 10.16
N VAL A 21 19.15 12.22 10.71
CA VAL A 21 17.71 12.34 10.99
C VAL A 21 16.91 12.28 9.69
N PHE A 22 17.43 12.92 8.64
CA PHE A 22 16.80 12.88 7.34
C PHE A 22 16.85 11.48 6.71
N GLY A 23 17.98 10.79 6.82
CA GLY A 23 18.14 9.43 6.35
C GLY A 23 17.15 8.46 7.03
N LEU A 24 16.96 8.59 8.33
CA LEU A 24 15.98 7.81 9.09
C LEU A 24 14.55 8.13 8.65
N PHE A 25 14.21 9.41 8.51
CA PHE A 25 12.91 9.83 8.01
C PHE A 25 12.61 9.28 6.61
N PHE A 26 13.60 9.32 5.71
CA PHE A 26 13.47 8.76 4.36
C PHE A 26 13.23 7.25 4.37
N LEU A 27 14.00 6.50 5.16
CA LEU A 27 13.83 5.06 5.31
C LEU A 27 12.46 4.70 5.90
N GLU A 28 11.98 5.49 6.85
CA GLU A 28 10.67 5.25 7.47
C GLU A 28 9.54 5.48 6.49
N ARG A 29 9.63 6.55 5.69
CA ARG A 29 8.54 7.03 4.83
C ARG A 29 8.50 6.37 3.45
N TYR A 30 9.65 5.98 2.90
CA TYR A 30 9.73 5.56 1.49
C TYR A 30 10.21 4.12 1.29
N ILE A 31 10.84 3.50 2.29
CA ILE A 31 11.37 2.14 2.16
C ILE A 31 10.53 1.17 2.96
N ALA A 32 9.97 0.14 2.29
CA ALA A 32 9.12 -0.88 2.91
C ALA A 32 8.09 -0.27 3.87
N VAL A 33 7.27 0.64 3.36
CA VAL A 33 6.34 1.52 4.12
C VAL A 33 5.31 0.72 4.94
N HIS A 34 4.96 -0.48 4.46
CA HIS A 34 4.03 -1.40 5.11
C HIS A 34 4.58 -2.02 6.41
N VAL A 35 5.89 -1.84 6.67
CA VAL A 35 6.59 -2.43 7.82
C VAL A 35 7.11 -1.34 8.74
N ASN A 36 6.64 -1.31 9.99
CA ASN A 36 7.00 -0.27 10.97
C ASN A 36 8.29 -0.59 11.77
N SER A 37 8.68 -1.86 11.84
CA SER A 37 9.86 -2.30 12.62
C SER A 37 11.11 -2.28 11.74
N TRP A 38 12.21 -1.70 12.24
CA TRP A 38 13.50 -1.69 11.53
C TRP A 38 14.03 -3.09 11.23
N SER A 39 13.89 -4.02 12.15
CA SER A 39 14.31 -5.41 11.94
C SER A 39 13.48 -6.09 10.85
N ALA A 40 12.17 -5.85 10.81
CA ALA A 40 11.32 -6.39 9.76
C ALA A 40 11.58 -5.72 8.39
N LYS A 41 11.92 -4.42 8.35
CA LYS A 41 12.40 -3.77 7.11
C LYS A 41 13.68 -4.43 6.60
N GLN A 42 14.60 -4.75 7.51
CA GLN A 42 15.84 -5.46 7.19
C GLN A 42 15.55 -6.86 6.62
N ASP A 43 14.59 -7.60 7.18
CA ASP A 43 14.17 -8.91 6.67
C ASP A 43 13.61 -8.82 5.25
N VAL A 44 12.78 -7.82 4.97
CA VAL A 44 12.23 -7.56 3.63
C VAL A 44 13.34 -7.22 2.64
N LEU A 45 14.26 -6.32 2.99
CA LEU A 45 15.39 -5.95 2.13
C LEU A 45 16.31 -7.14 1.85
N ALA A 46 16.55 -7.99 2.86
CA ALA A 46 17.33 -9.20 2.69
C ALA A 46 16.63 -10.21 1.77
N LEU A 47 15.29 -10.31 1.83
CA LEU A 47 14.51 -11.13 0.91
C LEU A 47 14.62 -10.59 -0.53
N MET A 48 14.45 -9.28 -0.71
CA MET A 48 14.58 -8.64 -2.04
C MET A 48 15.98 -8.85 -2.64
N SER A 49 17.02 -8.67 -1.84
CA SER A 49 18.41 -8.88 -2.28
C SER A 49 18.67 -10.31 -2.70
N ARG A 50 18.16 -11.30 -1.95
CA ARG A 50 18.28 -12.72 -2.32
C ARG A 50 17.53 -13.05 -3.60
N LYS A 51 16.33 -12.50 -3.75
CA LYS A 51 15.52 -12.72 -4.94
C LYS A 51 16.23 -12.15 -6.18
N LEU A 52 16.78 -10.95 -6.07
CA LEU A 52 17.58 -10.34 -7.12
C LEU A 52 18.81 -11.19 -7.48
N HIS A 53 19.52 -11.68 -6.46
CA HIS A 53 20.68 -12.52 -6.65
C HIS A 53 20.32 -13.86 -7.34
N SER A 54 19.19 -14.47 -6.93
CA SER A 54 18.68 -15.69 -7.56
C SER A 54 18.27 -15.45 -9.01
N PHE A 55 17.70 -14.30 -9.31
CA PHE A 55 17.36 -13.89 -10.68
C PHE A 55 18.61 -13.71 -11.56
N VAL A 56 19.63 -13.01 -11.06
CA VAL A 56 20.91 -12.83 -11.79
C VAL A 56 21.58 -14.17 -12.11
N HIS A 57 21.45 -15.16 -11.21
CA HIS A 57 21.99 -16.50 -11.42
C HIS A 57 21.04 -17.45 -12.17
N ALA A 58 19.98 -16.95 -12.77
CA ALA A 58 18.97 -17.72 -13.51
C ALA A 58 18.33 -18.87 -12.70
N LYS A 59 18.27 -18.72 -11.36
CA LYS A 59 17.64 -19.69 -10.46
C LYS A 59 16.13 -19.44 -10.27
N CYS A 60 15.68 -18.24 -10.60
CA CYS A 60 14.26 -17.87 -10.62
C CYS A 60 14.00 -16.95 -11.81
N CYS A 61 12.73 -16.85 -12.20
CA CYS A 61 12.29 -15.94 -13.24
C CYS A 61 11.85 -14.60 -12.63
N GLU A 62 11.65 -13.61 -13.48
CA GLU A 62 11.07 -12.33 -13.07
C GLU A 62 9.64 -12.51 -12.56
N ASP A 63 9.26 -11.68 -11.60
CA ASP A 63 7.88 -11.63 -11.15
C ASP A 63 7.00 -10.99 -12.21
N ASN A 64 5.81 -11.57 -12.42
CA ASN A 64 4.83 -10.98 -13.31
C ASN A 64 4.15 -9.79 -12.63
N MET A 65 4.53 -8.57 -13.02
CA MET A 65 3.92 -7.35 -12.50
C MET A 65 2.45 -7.17 -12.91
N ASP A 66 2.00 -7.87 -13.95
CA ASP A 66 0.62 -7.82 -14.43
C ASP A 66 -0.32 -8.76 -13.66
N SER A 67 0.22 -9.64 -12.82
CA SER A 67 -0.58 -10.50 -11.96
C SER A 67 -1.39 -9.69 -10.94
N VAL A 68 -2.66 -10.04 -10.77
CA VAL A 68 -3.56 -9.40 -9.80
C VAL A 68 -3.03 -9.54 -8.37
N SER A 69 -2.31 -10.60 -8.05
CA SER A 69 -1.69 -10.82 -6.73
C SER A 69 -0.56 -9.82 -6.41
N HIS A 70 0.01 -9.17 -7.42
CA HIS A 70 1.07 -8.17 -7.26
C HIS A 70 0.57 -6.73 -7.41
N GLN A 71 -0.73 -6.53 -7.50
CA GLN A 71 -1.34 -5.23 -7.71
C GLN A 71 -2.17 -4.81 -6.51
N GLU A 72 -2.25 -3.51 -6.29
CA GLU A 72 -3.11 -2.91 -5.28
C GLU A 72 -4.35 -2.30 -5.92
N LEU A 73 -5.47 -2.37 -5.19
CA LEU A 73 -6.70 -1.70 -5.56
C LEU A 73 -6.74 -0.31 -4.91
N LEU A 74 -6.56 0.73 -5.74
CA LEU A 74 -6.66 2.11 -5.27
C LEU A 74 -8.14 2.53 -5.22
N MET A 75 -8.68 2.65 -4.03
CA MET A 75 -10.05 3.06 -3.80
C MET A 75 -10.23 4.56 -4.00
N PRO A 76 -11.40 5.01 -4.52
CA PRO A 76 -11.69 6.44 -4.72
C PRO A 76 -11.52 7.28 -3.45
N GLY A 77 -11.86 6.71 -2.29
CA GLY A 77 -11.70 7.38 -0.99
C GLY A 77 -10.26 7.69 -0.63
N HIS A 78 -9.31 6.83 -0.99
CA HIS A 78 -7.88 7.07 -0.77
C HIS A 78 -7.38 8.23 -1.63
N ILE A 79 -7.74 8.24 -2.91
CA ILE A 79 -7.36 9.32 -3.84
C ILE A 79 -7.93 10.66 -3.34
N LEU A 80 -9.21 10.67 -3.02
CA LEU A 80 -9.89 11.88 -2.57
C LEU A 80 -9.32 12.40 -1.24
N SER A 81 -9.07 11.51 -0.27
CA SER A 81 -8.50 11.92 1.02
C SER A 81 -7.07 12.43 0.89
N ALA A 82 -6.24 11.81 0.05
CA ALA A 82 -4.89 12.29 -0.23
C ALA A 82 -4.91 13.67 -0.90
N TYR A 83 -5.80 13.87 -1.88
CA TYR A 83 -5.96 15.13 -2.56
C TYR A 83 -6.48 16.25 -1.63
N ILE A 84 -7.48 15.95 -0.79
CA ILE A 84 -7.99 16.89 0.22
C ILE A 84 -6.85 17.30 1.17
N ARG A 85 -6.09 16.32 1.67
CA ARG A 85 -4.95 16.57 2.56
C ARG A 85 -3.95 17.53 1.91
N GLU A 86 -3.52 17.26 0.68
CA GLU A 86 -2.59 18.13 -0.04
C GLU A 86 -3.13 19.55 -0.16
N LYS A 87 -4.39 19.71 -0.57
CA LYS A 87 -4.98 21.06 -0.72
C LYS A 87 -5.16 21.79 0.60
N MET A 88 -5.41 21.07 1.69
CA MET A 88 -5.42 21.63 3.03
C MET A 88 -4.01 22.05 3.48
N GLU A 89 -3.00 21.20 3.26
CA GLU A 89 -1.60 21.50 3.58
C GLU A 89 -1.10 22.70 2.78
N ASP A 90 -1.37 22.78 1.48
CA ASP A 90 -1.07 23.92 0.62
C ASP A 90 -1.71 25.20 1.16
N THR A 91 -2.99 25.13 1.54
CA THR A 91 -3.76 26.26 2.07
C THR A 91 -3.20 26.75 3.40
N LEU A 92 -2.88 25.83 4.29
CA LEU A 92 -2.26 26.16 5.59
C LEU A 92 -0.86 26.74 5.40
N GLY A 93 -0.06 26.15 4.51
CA GLY A 93 1.28 26.67 4.17
C GLY A 93 1.23 28.11 3.63
N GLN A 94 0.31 28.38 2.71
CA GLN A 94 0.10 29.75 2.19
C GLN A 94 -0.38 30.70 3.28
N SER A 95 -1.28 30.26 4.16
CA SER A 95 -1.77 31.05 5.28
C SER A 95 -0.64 31.39 6.26
N ILE A 96 0.20 30.42 6.62
CA ILE A 96 1.37 30.59 7.49
C ILE A 96 2.38 31.55 6.86
N ALA A 97 2.68 31.36 5.56
CA ALA A 97 3.60 32.24 4.86
C ALA A 97 3.08 33.72 4.80
N HIS A 98 1.77 33.90 4.67
CA HIS A 98 1.13 35.22 4.73
C HIS A 98 1.24 35.82 6.13
N MET A 99 0.90 35.06 7.17
CA MET A 99 1.00 35.50 8.56
C MET A 99 2.44 35.85 8.94
N ARG A 100 3.44 35.09 8.51
CA ARG A 100 4.85 35.39 8.75
C ARG A 100 5.30 36.70 8.09
N ARG A 101 4.82 36.98 6.87
CA ARG A 101 5.10 38.26 6.19
C ARG A 101 4.47 39.42 6.93
N ASP A 102 3.21 39.29 7.30
CA ASP A 102 2.50 40.35 8.03
C ASP A 102 3.11 40.58 9.41
N ALA A 103 3.51 39.55 10.12
CA ALA A 103 4.20 39.68 11.41
C ALA A 103 5.54 40.39 11.28
N LYS A 104 6.32 40.16 10.23
CA LYS A 104 7.55 40.92 9.95
C LYS A 104 7.24 42.40 9.70
N ASN A 105 6.21 42.69 8.93
CA ASN A 105 5.80 44.03 8.64
C ASN A 105 5.26 44.74 9.88
N ASP A 106 4.53 44.05 10.75
CA ASP A 106 4.01 44.61 11.99
C ASP A 106 5.13 44.93 12.98
N LEU A 107 6.15 44.08 13.08
CA LEU A 107 7.36 44.32 13.88
C LEU A 107 8.15 45.56 13.40
N THR A 108 8.15 45.83 12.09
CA THR A 108 8.88 46.96 11.52
C THR A 108 8.08 48.26 11.55
N HIS A 109 6.77 48.19 11.42
CA HIS A 109 5.90 49.37 11.23
C HIS A 109 4.75 49.52 12.24
N SER A 110 4.53 48.53 13.12
CA SER A 110 3.43 48.46 14.12
C SER A 110 2.03 48.78 13.53
N SER A 111 1.83 48.45 12.25
CA SER A 111 0.69 48.88 11.47
C SER A 111 -0.56 48.02 11.65
N LEU A 112 -0.40 46.77 12.03
CA LEU A 112 -1.49 45.78 12.05
C LEU A 112 -1.96 45.39 13.45
N ASN A 113 -1.18 45.71 14.51
CA ASN A 113 -1.50 45.38 15.91
C ASN A 113 -1.96 43.90 16.07
N ILE A 114 -1.26 42.97 15.39
CA ILE A 114 -1.66 41.56 15.30
C ILE A 114 -1.80 40.92 16.68
N HIS A 115 -0.91 41.29 17.61
CA HIS A 115 -0.93 40.76 18.98
C HIS A 115 -2.21 41.11 19.76
N GLN A 116 -2.85 42.21 19.46
CA GLN A 116 -4.09 42.64 20.14
C GLN A 116 -5.34 42.01 19.49
N ASN A 117 -5.28 41.66 18.20
CA ASN A 117 -6.40 41.17 17.41
C ASN A 117 -6.15 39.85 16.71
N ILE A 118 -5.52 38.89 17.38
CA ILE A 118 -5.11 37.58 16.80
C ILE A 118 -6.29 36.83 16.19
N LEU A 119 -7.39 36.67 16.91
CA LEU A 119 -8.53 35.87 16.44
C LEU A 119 -9.21 36.42 15.19
N PRO A 120 -9.58 37.73 15.14
CA PRO A 120 -10.13 38.34 13.92
C PRO A 120 -9.15 38.31 12.74
N TYR A 121 -7.86 38.49 13.02
CA TYR A 121 -6.82 38.42 12.01
C TYR A 121 -6.70 37.00 11.41
N CYS A 122 -6.58 35.98 12.24
CA CYS A 122 -6.54 34.58 11.78
C CYS A 122 -7.79 34.20 10.99
N SER A 123 -8.98 34.58 11.48
CA SER A 123 -10.25 34.35 10.76
C SER A 123 -10.27 35.01 9.38
N LYS A 124 -9.77 36.24 9.26
CA LYS A 124 -9.66 36.94 7.98
C LYS A 124 -8.70 36.26 7.01
N ILE A 125 -7.53 35.80 7.49
CA ILE A 125 -6.55 35.12 6.66
C ILE A 125 -7.09 33.74 6.21
N LEU A 126 -7.60 32.92 7.14
CA LEU A 126 -8.18 31.62 6.80
C LEU A 126 -9.35 31.78 5.83
N GLY A 127 -10.23 32.76 6.01
CA GLY A 127 -11.36 33.02 5.13
C GLY A 127 -10.96 33.26 3.67
N ARG A 128 -9.75 33.77 3.40
CA ARG A 128 -9.24 33.98 2.03
C ARG A 128 -8.94 32.66 1.33
N TYR A 129 -8.46 31.67 2.06
CA TYR A 129 -7.89 30.43 1.48
C TYR A 129 -8.84 29.24 1.57
N VAL A 130 -9.73 29.17 2.54
CA VAL A 130 -10.65 28.04 2.75
C VAL A 130 -11.54 27.79 1.53
N GLY A 131 -12.05 28.84 0.87
CA GLY A 131 -12.86 28.71 -0.35
C GLY A 131 -12.13 28.07 -1.53
N VAL A 132 -10.79 28.18 -1.55
CA VAL A 132 -9.97 27.60 -2.63
C VAL A 132 -9.97 26.08 -2.55
N VAL A 133 -9.97 25.49 -1.36
CA VAL A 133 -10.00 24.02 -1.17
C VAL A 133 -11.28 23.46 -1.78
N GLY A 134 -12.43 24.03 -1.44
CA GLY A 134 -13.73 23.57 -1.96
C GLY A 134 -13.81 23.65 -3.49
N SER A 135 -13.34 24.76 -4.08
CA SER A 135 -13.34 24.93 -5.55
C SER A 135 -12.43 23.91 -6.26
N LYS A 136 -11.26 23.61 -5.69
CA LYS A 136 -10.33 22.60 -6.23
C LYS A 136 -10.91 21.20 -6.15
N ILE A 137 -11.54 20.83 -5.04
CA ILE A 137 -12.19 19.53 -4.88
C ILE A 137 -13.38 19.41 -5.86
N SER A 138 -14.22 20.44 -5.97
CA SER A 138 -15.32 20.45 -6.92
C SER A 138 -14.85 20.30 -8.36
N SER A 139 -13.78 20.98 -8.73
CA SER A 139 -13.17 20.86 -10.06
C SER A 139 -12.64 19.44 -10.31
N PHE A 140 -11.98 18.82 -9.32
CA PHE A 140 -11.50 17.45 -9.43
C PHE A 140 -12.63 16.45 -9.61
N ILE A 141 -13.69 16.54 -8.82
CA ILE A 141 -14.86 15.64 -8.93
C ILE A 141 -15.56 15.82 -10.29
N ALA A 142 -15.68 17.06 -10.76
CA ALA A 142 -16.38 17.35 -12.00
C ALA A 142 -15.59 16.92 -13.25
N SER A 143 -14.28 17.11 -13.27
CA SER A 143 -13.44 16.89 -14.46
C SER A 143 -12.67 15.56 -14.42
N GLY A 144 -12.43 15.00 -13.24
CA GLY A 144 -11.52 13.88 -13.05
C GLY A 144 -10.05 14.21 -13.29
N ASN A 145 -9.69 15.48 -13.32
CA ASN A 145 -8.30 15.93 -13.52
C ASN A 145 -7.64 16.23 -12.18
N LEU A 146 -6.56 15.52 -11.90
CA LEU A 146 -5.77 15.69 -10.69
C LEU A 146 -4.76 16.83 -10.89
N ILE A 147 -5.06 17.98 -10.34
CA ILE A 147 -4.15 19.15 -10.34
C ILE A 147 -3.41 19.16 -9.00
N SER A 148 -2.27 18.48 -8.96
CA SER A 148 -1.45 18.31 -7.78
C SER A 148 -0.03 18.81 -8.05
N SER A 149 0.58 19.48 -7.08
CA SER A 149 1.98 19.91 -7.13
C SER A 149 2.95 18.77 -6.89
N SER A 150 2.56 17.80 -6.05
CA SER A 150 3.34 16.60 -5.72
C SER A 150 3.06 15.44 -6.67
N GLY A 151 1.98 15.50 -7.47
CA GLY A 151 1.48 14.39 -8.28
C GLY A 151 0.88 13.25 -7.43
N LEU A 152 0.87 13.37 -6.11
CA LEU A 152 0.45 12.35 -5.14
C LEU A 152 1.11 10.98 -5.36
N ASP A 153 2.31 10.96 -5.93
CA ASP A 153 3.05 9.77 -6.37
C ASP A 153 2.25 8.90 -7.38
N LEU A 154 1.25 9.49 -8.04
CA LEU A 154 0.44 8.84 -9.07
C LEU A 154 0.95 9.24 -10.45
N GLN A 155 1.18 8.25 -11.31
CA GLN A 155 1.57 8.51 -12.71
C GLN A 155 0.42 9.04 -13.57
N GLN A 156 -0.80 8.92 -13.08
CA GLN A 156 -2.01 9.36 -13.77
C GLN A 156 -2.44 10.74 -13.27
N THR A 157 -2.70 11.65 -14.20
CA THR A 157 -3.19 13.00 -13.91
C THR A 157 -4.63 13.25 -14.36
N THR A 158 -5.18 12.39 -15.22
CA THR A 158 -6.53 12.54 -15.79
C THR A 158 -7.27 11.21 -15.76
N GLY A 159 -8.59 11.24 -15.96
CA GLY A 159 -9.42 10.05 -16.09
C GLY A 159 -9.82 9.42 -14.74
N PHE A 160 -9.80 10.18 -13.65
CA PHE A 160 -10.27 9.72 -12.34
C PHE A 160 -11.80 9.71 -12.20
N ALA A 161 -12.51 10.46 -13.02
CA ALA A 161 -13.96 10.48 -13.05
C ALA A 161 -14.47 9.93 -14.38
N ILE A 162 -15.54 9.13 -14.33
CA ILE A 162 -16.26 8.61 -15.48
C ILE A 162 -17.73 8.97 -15.37
N VAL A 163 -18.39 9.15 -16.51
CA VAL A 163 -19.84 9.37 -16.54
C VAL A 163 -20.54 8.06 -16.22
N ALA A 164 -21.38 8.05 -15.19
CA ALA A 164 -22.21 6.89 -14.87
C ALA A 164 -23.40 6.81 -15.85
N GLU A 165 -23.31 5.92 -16.83
CA GLU A 165 -24.35 5.70 -17.83
C GLU A 165 -25.59 5.06 -17.21
N ARG A 166 -26.75 5.60 -17.53
CA ARG A 166 -28.06 5.12 -17.02
C ARG A 166 -28.92 4.44 -18.10
N LEU A 167 -28.29 3.69 -18.99
CA LEU A 167 -29.00 2.95 -20.04
C LEU A 167 -29.96 1.93 -19.44
N ASN A 168 -29.51 1.19 -18.43
CA ASN A 168 -30.31 0.27 -17.63
C ASN A 168 -29.71 0.09 -16.23
N LYS A 169 -30.41 -0.59 -15.33
CA LYS A 169 -29.94 -0.85 -13.95
C LYS A 169 -28.63 -1.63 -13.89
N TRP A 170 -28.47 -2.62 -14.78
CA TRP A 170 -27.26 -3.46 -14.81
C TRP A 170 -26.05 -2.67 -15.25
N ARG A 171 -26.17 -1.84 -16.29
CA ARG A 171 -25.09 -0.96 -16.73
C ARG A 171 -24.70 0.03 -15.65
N TYR A 172 -25.67 0.64 -15.00
CA TYR A 172 -25.44 1.56 -13.89
C TYR A 172 -24.70 0.89 -12.72
N LEU A 173 -25.15 -0.30 -12.29
CA LEU A 173 -24.49 -1.06 -11.22
C LEU A 173 -23.08 -1.52 -11.63
N SER A 174 -22.86 -1.85 -12.89
CA SER A 174 -21.56 -2.31 -13.37
C SER A 174 -20.47 -1.25 -13.24
N HIS A 175 -20.80 0.03 -13.34
CA HIS A 175 -19.84 1.13 -13.12
C HIS A 175 -19.24 1.09 -11.70
N PHE A 176 -20.02 0.79 -10.68
CA PHE A 176 -19.54 0.71 -9.29
C PHE A 176 -18.74 -0.56 -8.99
N ARG A 177 -18.72 -1.49 -9.90
CA ARG A 177 -17.96 -2.74 -9.83
C ARG A 177 -16.79 -2.78 -10.81
N SER A 178 -16.54 -1.70 -11.52
CA SER A 178 -15.48 -1.60 -12.50
C SER A 178 -14.13 -1.32 -11.83
N VAL A 179 -13.08 -1.91 -12.37
CA VAL A 179 -11.69 -1.71 -11.98
C VAL A 179 -10.90 -1.32 -13.22
N HIS A 180 -10.27 -0.17 -13.19
CA HIS A 180 -9.48 0.35 -14.29
C HIS A 180 -7.99 0.29 -13.96
N ARG A 181 -7.17 -0.16 -14.90
CA ARG A 181 -5.71 -0.22 -14.71
C ARG A 181 -5.05 1.15 -14.60
N GLY A 182 -5.69 2.18 -15.10
CA GLY A 182 -5.19 3.53 -15.16
C GLY A 182 -5.05 4.03 -16.60
N GLN A 183 -5.26 5.33 -16.77
CA GLN A 183 -5.23 5.97 -18.08
C GLN A 183 -3.86 5.84 -18.77
N PHE A 184 -2.77 5.78 -17.99
CA PHE A 184 -1.42 5.56 -18.52
C PHE A 184 -1.33 4.33 -19.43
N PHE A 185 -1.98 3.22 -19.05
CA PHE A 185 -1.93 1.97 -19.82
C PHE A 185 -2.67 2.03 -21.15
N THR A 186 -3.56 3.00 -21.36
CA THR A 186 -4.25 3.17 -22.64
C THR A 186 -3.29 3.62 -23.75
N THR A 187 -2.23 4.33 -23.38
CA THR A 187 -1.22 4.82 -24.32
C THR A 187 -0.16 3.77 -24.66
N MET A 188 -0.07 2.69 -23.89
CA MET A 188 0.89 1.63 -24.13
C MET A 188 0.49 0.77 -25.32
N LYS A 189 1.46 0.51 -26.22
CA LYS A 189 1.27 -0.36 -27.38
C LYS A 189 1.37 -1.84 -27.07
N THR A 190 1.87 -2.20 -25.86
CA THR A 190 2.04 -3.59 -25.44
C THR A 190 0.69 -4.24 -25.12
N THR A 191 0.53 -5.50 -25.51
CA THR A 191 -0.69 -6.27 -25.24
C THR A 191 -0.65 -7.04 -23.94
N SER A 192 0.52 -7.14 -23.29
CA SER A 192 0.69 -7.89 -22.01
C SER A 192 -0.23 -7.40 -20.92
N VAL A 193 -0.37 -6.08 -20.79
CA VAL A 193 -1.23 -5.43 -19.79
C VAL A 193 -2.73 -5.67 -19.99
N ARG A 194 -3.14 -6.17 -21.16
CA ARG A 194 -4.54 -6.42 -21.54
C ARG A 194 -4.94 -7.88 -21.44
N LYS A 195 -3.98 -8.77 -21.23
CA LYS A 195 -4.22 -10.21 -21.13
C LYS A 195 -4.99 -10.56 -19.87
N LEU A 196 -5.91 -11.50 -19.98
CA LEU A 196 -6.52 -12.16 -18.84
C LEU A 196 -5.57 -13.24 -18.35
N LEU A 197 -5.03 -13.03 -17.14
CA LEU A 197 -4.11 -13.97 -16.53
C LEU A 197 -4.86 -14.97 -15.65
N PRO A 198 -4.32 -16.18 -15.43
CA PRO A 198 -4.96 -17.19 -14.58
C PRO A 198 -5.23 -16.70 -13.15
N GLU A 199 -4.38 -15.84 -12.60
CA GLU A 199 -4.48 -15.28 -11.26
C GLU A 199 -5.69 -14.34 -11.09
N ALA A 200 -6.21 -13.81 -12.19
CA ALA A 200 -7.42 -12.97 -12.19
C ALA A 200 -8.70 -13.81 -12.01
N TRP A 201 -8.61 -15.13 -12.20
CA TRP A 201 -9.77 -16.02 -12.14
C TRP A 201 -10.38 -16.04 -10.73
N GLY A 202 -11.67 -15.79 -10.65
CA GLY A 202 -12.42 -15.68 -9.39
C GLY A 202 -12.47 -14.26 -8.80
N PHE A 203 -11.55 -13.36 -9.19
CA PHE A 203 -11.52 -11.97 -8.73
C PHE A 203 -12.11 -11.01 -9.77
N LEU A 204 -11.71 -11.16 -11.02
CA LEU A 204 -12.23 -10.36 -12.14
C LEU A 204 -13.11 -11.21 -13.05
N CYS A 205 -14.12 -10.58 -13.63
CA CYS A 205 -14.97 -11.24 -14.61
C CYS A 205 -14.18 -11.50 -15.89
N PRO A 206 -14.11 -12.74 -16.40
CA PRO A 206 -13.31 -13.06 -17.58
C PRO A 206 -13.87 -12.54 -18.90
N VAL A 207 -15.14 -12.13 -18.92
CA VAL A 207 -15.84 -11.71 -20.15
C VAL A 207 -16.30 -10.26 -20.13
N HIS A 208 -16.44 -9.64 -18.97
CA HIS A 208 -16.98 -8.29 -18.84
C HIS A 208 -15.86 -7.25 -19.01
N THR A 209 -15.63 -6.84 -20.23
CA THR A 209 -14.71 -5.74 -20.59
C THR A 209 -15.28 -5.03 -21.83
N PRO A 210 -15.15 -3.71 -21.96
CA PRO A 210 -15.60 -2.98 -23.13
C PRO A 210 -14.73 -3.27 -24.35
N ASP A 211 -15.31 -3.08 -25.54
CA ASP A 211 -14.58 -3.17 -26.79
C ASP A 211 -13.73 -1.91 -27.05
N GLY A 212 -12.75 -2.04 -27.94
CA GLY A 212 -11.91 -0.93 -28.40
C GLY A 212 -10.73 -0.60 -27.48
N ALA A 213 -10.40 0.67 -27.35
CA ALA A 213 -9.22 1.13 -26.63
C ALA A 213 -9.17 0.69 -25.14
N PRO A 214 -10.27 0.65 -24.38
CA PRO A 214 -10.24 0.21 -22.99
C PRO A 214 -10.33 -1.32 -22.83
N CYS A 215 -10.38 -2.10 -23.90
CA CYS A 215 -10.45 -3.56 -23.85
C CYS A 215 -9.29 -4.14 -23.04
N GLY A 216 -9.59 -4.97 -22.03
CA GLY A 216 -8.62 -5.56 -21.13
C GLY A 216 -8.05 -4.61 -20.05
N LEU A 217 -8.29 -3.30 -20.17
CA LEU A 217 -7.86 -2.30 -19.17
C LEU A 217 -8.97 -1.94 -18.18
N LEU A 218 -10.21 -2.00 -18.63
CA LEU A 218 -11.37 -1.86 -17.76
C LEU A 218 -11.97 -3.24 -17.55
N SER A 219 -11.91 -3.72 -16.33
CA SER A 219 -12.46 -5.00 -15.89
C SER A 219 -13.53 -4.80 -14.83
N HIS A 220 -14.25 -5.84 -14.50
CA HIS A 220 -15.29 -5.79 -13.46
C HIS A 220 -15.03 -6.88 -12.43
N ILE A 221 -15.21 -6.56 -11.15
CA ILE A 221 -15.05 -7.54 -10.08
C ILE A 221 -16.11 -8.62 -10.17
N SER A 222 -15.73 -9.86 -9.89
CA SER A 222 -16.65 -11.01 -9.94
C SER A 222 -17.72 -10.94 -8.83
N ALA A 223 -18.80 -11.69 -8.98
CA ALA A 223 -19.95 -11.59 -8.09
C ALA A 223 -19.62 -11.83 -6.61
N LYS A 224 -18.71 -12.76 -6.34
CA LYS A 224 -18.30 -13.14 -4.97
C LYS A 224 -17.05 -12.41 -4.46
N THR A 225 -16.48 -11.51 -5.24
CA THR A 225 -15.35 -10.74 -4.82
C THR A 225 -15.76 -9.63 -3.84
N HIS A 226 -15.07 -9.55 -2.74
CA HIS A 226 -15.22 -8.49 -1.74
C HIS A 226 -13.94 -7.67 -1.66
N VAL A 227 -14.11 -6.35 -1.59
CA VAL A 227 -13.01 -5.43 -1.31
C VAL A 227 -12.91 -5.24 0.19
N VAL A 228 -11.78 -5.61 0.77
CA VAL A 228 -11.55 -5.49 2.21
C VAL A 228 -10.76 -4.22 2.47
N CYS A 229 -11.35 -3.29 3.22
CA CYS A 229 -10.67 -2.10 3.70
C CYS A 229 -10.29 -2.29 5.17
N ASN A 230 -9.11 -1.82 5.57
CA ASN A 230 -8.70 -1.78 6.97
C ASN A 230 -9.58 -0.78 7.72
N SER A 231 -10.75 -1.20 8.21
CA SER A 231 -11.57 -0.39 9.09
C SER A 231 -11.07 -0.52 10.54
N SER A 232 -11.08 0.59 11.27
CA SER A 232 -10.64 0.66 12.66
C SER A 232 -11.35 -0.31 13.61
N ASN A 233 -12.57 -0.74 13.25
CA ASN A 233 -13.36 -1.69 14.04
C ASN A 233 -12.89 -3.15 13.89
N MET A 234 -12.15 -3.48 12.83
CA MET A 234 -11.52 -4.79 12.65
C MET A 234 -10.16 -4.91 13.36
N ALA A 235 -9.55 -3.81 13.77
CA ALA A 235 -8.18 -3.79 14.28
C ALA A 235 -7.97 -4.61 15.58
N ALA A 236 -8.97 -4.72 16.43
CA ALA A 236 -8.88 -5.51 17.66
C ALA A 236 -8.98 -7.02 17.37
N ASN A 237 -9.92 -7.43 16.52
CA ASN A 237 -10.08 -8.82 16.13
C ASN A 237 -8.97 -9.27 15.17
N THR A 238 -8.47 -8.39 14.29
CA THR A 238 -7.38 -8.71 13.37
C THR A 238 -6.06 -9.00 14.07
N LYS A 239 -5.75 -8.38 15.18
CA LYS A 239 -4.53 -8.71 15.96
C LYS A 239 -4.58 -10.14 16.50
N ASN A 240 -5.73 -10.58 17.00
CA ASN A 240 -5.87 -11.92 17.60
C ASN A 240 -5.78 -13.03 16.55
N TRP A 241 -6.41 -12.86 15.38
CA TRP A 241 -6.36 -13.90 14.36
C TRP A 241 -4.99 -14.00 13.68
N ARG A 242 -4.25 -12.89 13.51
CA ARG A 242 -2.86 -12.94 13.00
C ARG A 242 -1.96 -13.74 13.92
N ILE A 243 -2.08 -13.54 15.22
CA ILE A 243 -1.33 -14.31 16.23
C ILE A 243 -1.68 -15.79 16.13
N LEU A 244 -2.98 -16.10 16.08
CA LEU A 244 -3.46 -17.47 15.95
C LEU A 244 -2.97 -18.12 14.65
N LEU A 245 -2.97 -17.39 13.54
CA LEU A 245 -2.46 -17.87 12.26
C LEU A 245 -0.97 -18.19 12.35
N ILE A 246 -0.17 -17.34 12.98
CA ILE A 246 1.26 -17.55 13.19
C ILE A 246 1.49 -18.82 14.05
N ASP A 247 0.71 -19.02 15.12
CA ASP A 247 0.76 -20.22 15.95
C ASP A 247 0.46 -21.50 15.13
N ILE A 248 -0.55 -21.43 14.27
CA ILE A 248 -0.89 -22.53 13.36
C ILE A 248 0.27 -22.80 12.40
N LEU A 249 0.85 -21.77 11.78
CA LEU A 249 1.97 -21.93 10.85
C LEU A 249 3.19 -22.56 11.53
N ILE A 250 3.52 -22.13 12.75
CA ILE A 250 4.62 -22.71 13.53
C ILE A 250 4.31 -24.16 13.88
N SER A 251 3.07 -24.47 14.30
CA SER A 251 2.66 -25.85 14.63
C SER A 251 2.71 -26.81 13.43
N LEU A 252 2.53 -26.29 12.22
CA LEU A 252 2.64 -27.02 10.97
C LEU A 252 4.07 -27.19 10.47
N GLY A 253 5.06 -26.60 11.15
CA GLY A 253 6.48 -26.79 10.86
C GLY A 253 7.17 -25.58 10.19
N MET A 254 6.55 -24.39 10.20
CA MET A 254 7.23 -23.18 9.79
C MET A 254 8.32 -22.78 10.79
N LEU A 255 9.52 -22.50 10.31
CA LEU A 255 10.62 -21.94 11.08
C LEU A 255 10.48 -20.41 11.12
N PRO A 256 10.17 -19.79 12.28
CA PRO A 256 9.96 -18.35 12.35
C PRO A 256 11.26 -17.56 12.15
N THR A 257 11.15 -16.32 11.65
CA THR A 257 12.28 -15.39 11.62
C THR A 257 12.73 -15.05 13.04
N ARG A 258 13.99 -14.60 13.18
CA ARG A 258 14.53 -14.16 14.48
C ARG A 258 13.69 -13.04 15.09
N THR A 259 13.22 -12.13 14.28
CA THR A 259 12.36 -11.01 14.68
C THR A 259 11.04 -11.51 15.29
N LEU A 260 10.43 -12.49 14.66
CA LEU A 260 9.19 -13.08 15.14
C LEU A 260 9.41 -13.89 16.42
N SER A 261 10.49 -14.68 16.51
CA SER A 261 10.81 -15.50 17.67
C SER A 261 11.10 -14.66 18.92
N LEU A 262 11.79 -13.52 18.80
CA LEU A 262 12.04 -12.61 19.91
C LEU A 262 10.76 -11.92 20.42
N GLY A 263 9.87 -11.52 19.49
CA GLY A 263 8.59 -10.88 19.87
C GLY A 263 7.57 -11.85 20.45
N TYR A 264 7.62 -13.10 20.03
CA TYR A 264 6.68 -14.15 20.43
C TYR A 264 7.08 -14.83 21.75
N GLY A 265 8.37 -15.07 21.97
CA GLY A 265 8.89 -15.68 23.20
C GLY A 265 8.66 -14.82 24.43
N ALA A 266 8.71 -13.50 24.29
CA ALA A 266 8.49 -12.56 25.39
C ALA A 266 7.04 -12.53 25.90
N LYS A 267 6.05 -12.83 25.03
CA LYS A 267 4.62 -12.78 25.39
C LYS A 267 4.06 -14.08 25.95
N ASN A 268 4.59 -15.24 25.56
CA ASN A 268 4.01 -16.54 25.90
C ASN A 268 4.76 -17.33 26.97
N GLY A 269 5.77 -16.74 27.62
CA GLY A 269 6.49 -17.36 28.75
C GLY A 269 7.16 -18.71 28.43
N ARG A 270 7.15 -19.16 27.19
CA ARG A 270 7.83 -20.35 26.71
C ARG A 270 9.16 -19.95 26.06
N ALA A 271 10.09 -19.51 26.86
CA ALA A 271 11.49 -19.51 26.51
C ALA A 271 12.02 -20.96 26.51
N ASN A 272 11.55 -21.78 25.60
CA ASN A 272 12.28 -22.97 25.26
C ASN A 272 13.46 -22.55 24.39
N SER A 273 14.60 -22.41 25.04
CA SER A 273 15.92 -22.22 24.50
C SER A 273 16.42 -23.45 23.69
N THR A 274 15.60 -23.97 22.81
CA THR A 274 16.11 -24.84 21.75
C THR A 274 16.63 -23.93 20.66
N GLY A 275 17.95 -23.72 20.71
CA GLY A 275 18.82 -22.98 19.82
C GLY A 275 18.32 -22.70 18.41
N CYS A 276 17.50 -21.69 18.23
CA CYS A 276 17.31 -21.10 16.92
C CYS A 276 18.41 -20.06 16.68
N THR A 277 19.66 -20.51 16.68
CA THR A 277 20.77 -19.87 16.01
C THR A 277 20.74 -20.22 14.54
N THR A 278 19.62 -20.07 13.89
CA THR A 278 19.64 -20.07 12.44
C THR A 278 20.20 -18.72 12.01
N SER A 279 21.54 -18.66 12.05
CA SER A 279 22.27 -17.92 11.03
C SER A 279 21.43 -18.00 9.75
N TRP A 280 21.31 -16.90 9.03
CA TRP A 280 20.67 -16.80 7.71
C TRP A 280 21.35 -17.69 6.64
N LYS A 281 21.88 -18.83 7.00
CA LYS A 281 22.21 -19.90 6.08
C LYS A 281 20.88 -20.39 5.53
N CYS A 282 20.45 -19.68 4.50
CA CYS A 282 19.36 -20.11 3.66
C CYS A 282 19.64 -21.57 3.24
N MET A 283 18.86 -22.49 3.78
CA MET A 283 18.76 -23.79 3.18
C MET A 283 18.19 -23.55 1.80
N SER A 284 18.92 -23.92 0.76
CA SER A 284 18.59 -23.65 -0.65
C SER A 284 17.19 -24.12 -1.06
N ASP A 285 16.59 -24.96 -0.25
CA ASP A 285 15.35 -25.67 -0.55
C ASP A 285 14.14 -25.20 0.29
N HIS A 286 14.30 -24.12 1.08
CA HIS A 286 13.22 -23.56 1.87
C HIS A 286 12.52 -22.40 1.15
N LEU A 287 11.19 -22.44 1.11
CA LEU A 287 10.34 -21.34 0.66
C LEU A 287 10.10 -20.35 1.79
N HIS A 288 10.00 -19.09 1.44
CA HIS A 288 9.65 -18.05 2.39
C HIS A 288 8.13 -17.99 2.62
N VAL A 289 7.75 -17.87 3.87
CA VAL A 289 6.36 -17.67 4.27
C VAL A 289 6.17 -16.21 4.62
N CYS A 290 5.31 -15.54 3.86
CA CYS A 290 4.99 -14.12 4.03
C CYS A 290 3.50 -13.93 4.34
N LEU A 291 3.17 -12.92 5.11
CA LEU A 291 1.80 -12.50 5.40
C LEU A 291 1.71 -10.98 5.26
N ASP A 292 0.86 -10.50 4.34
CA ASP A 292 0.67 -9.08 4.05
C ASP A 292 2.00 -8.32 3.83
N GLY A 293 2.95 -8.94 3.12
CA GLY A 293 4.26 -8.37 2.85
C GLY A 293 5.29 -8.48 3.99
N PHE A 294 4.90 -9.07 5.14
CA PHE A 294 5.84 -9.38 6.24
C PHE A 294 6.41 -10.77 6.07
N VAL A 295 7.72 -10.91 6.20
CA VAL A 295 8.38 -12.22 6.22
C VAL A 295 8.21 -12.84 7.60
N LEU A 296 7.42 -13.91 7.70
CA LEU A 296 7.18 -14.61 8.96
C LEU A 296 8.23 -15.68 9.24
N GLY A 297 8.65 -16.38 8.22
CA GLY A 297 9.56 -17.51 8.37
C GLY A 297 9.89 -18.19 7.06
N SER A 298 10.38 -19.41 7.17
CA SER A 298 10.67 -20.30 6.04
C SER A 298 10.28 -21.74 6.36
N ALA A 299 9.97 -22.49 5.32
CA ALA A 299 9.66 -23.92 5.45
C ALA A 299 10.05 -24.69 4.19
N PRO A 300 10.32 -26.00 4.29
CA PRO A 300 10.49 -26.88 3.13
C PRO A 300 9.25 -26.88 2.24
N ASP A 301 9.41 -27.17 0.95
CA ASP A 301 8.30 -27.17 -0.02
C ASP A 301 7.14 -28.11 0.39
N GLU A 302 7.45 -29.30 0.91
CA GLU A 302 6.44 -30.24 1.39
C GLU A 302 5.61 -29.68 2.54
N VAL A 303 6.26 -28.98 3.47
CA VAL A 303 5.60 -28.32 4.61
C VAL A 303 4.75 -27.15 4.09
N CYS A 304 5.24 -26.37 3.14
CA CYS A 304 4.47 -25.29 2.50
C CYS A 304 3.22 -25.83 1.77
N ALA A 305 3.34 -26.96 1.09
CA ALA A 305 2.21 -27.64 0.46
C ALA A 305 1.16 -28.06 1.50
N ASN A 306 1.60 -28.66 2.61
CA ASN A 306 0.71 -29.04 3.71
C ASN A 306 0.06 -27.82 4.36
N ILE A 307 0.82 -26.77 4.64
CA ILE A 307 0.29 -25.50 5.16
C ILE A 307 -0.81 -24.96 4.26
N SER A 308 -0.55 -24.87 2.95
CA SER A 308 -1.52 -24.34 1.99
C SER A 308 -2.79 -25.18 1.93
N TRP A 309 -2.66 -26.51 1.98
CA TRP A 309 -3.79 -27.44 2.00
C TRP A 309 -4.62 -27.30 3.27
N VAL A 310 -3.97 -27.28 4.44
CA VAL A 310 -4.63 -27.11 5.73
C VAL A 310 -5.38 -25.80 5.77
N LEU A 311 -4.73 -24.67 5.44
CA LEU A 311 -5.35 -23.36 5.47
C LEU A 311 -6.54 -23.25 4.51
N ARG A 312 -6.43 -23.79 3.27
CA ARG A 312 -7.55 -23.84 2.32
C ARG A 312 -8.73 -24.65 2.85
N ARG A 313 -8.45 -25.80 3.46
CA ARG A 313 -9.49 -26.64 4.08
C ARG A 313 -10.14 -25.92 5.28
N LEU A 314 -9.36 -25.24 6.07
CA LEU A 314 -9.80 -24.39 7.15
C LEU A 314 -10.73 -23.28 6.62
N LYS A 315 -10.36 -22.59 5.57
CA LYS A 315 -11.15 -21.54 4.92
C LYS A 315 -12.52 -22.06 4.42
N VAL A 316 -12.55 -23.25 3.79
CA VAL A 316 -13.78 -23.85 3.25
C VAL A 316 -14.75 -24.29 4.36
N LYS A 317 -14.25 -24.75 5.51
CA LYS A 317 -15.08 -25.20 6.62
C LYS A 317 -15.73 -24.08 7.43
N ALA A 318 -15.72 -22.86 6.91
CA ALA A 318 -16.31 -21.66 7.52
C ALA A 318 -15.88 -21.47 8.99
N PHE A 319 -14.66 -21.04 9.17
CA PHE A 319 -13.97 -20.97 10.45
C PHE A 319 -14.42 -19.83 11.37
N SER A 320 -15.70 -19.60 11.49
CA SER A 320 -16.25 -18.74 12.53
C SER A 320 -15.90 -19.22 13.96
N ALA A 321 -15.65 -20.51 14.14
CA ALA A 321 -15.32 -21.09 15.45
C ALA A 321 -13.86 -20.88 15.89
N ILE A 322 -12.92 -20.65 14.95
CA ILE A 322 -11.47 -20.48 15.25
C ILE A 322 -11.01 -19.05 14.98
N GLY A 323 -11.87 -18.18 14.46
CA GLY A 323 -11.54 -16.76 14.24
C GLY A 323 -10.60 -16.48 13.06
N ILE A 324 -10.37 -17.47 12.16
CA ILE A 324 -9.66 -17.24 10.91
C ILE A 324 -10.59 -16.53 9.94
N ASP A 325 -10.16 -15.39 9.43
CA ASP A 325 -10.92 -14.61 8.48
C ASP A 325 -11.07 -15.38 7.16
N THR A 326 -12.29 -15.43 6.64
CA THR A 326 -12.58 -15.99 5.32
C THR A 326 -11.94 -15.19 4.18
N THR A 327 -11.46 -13.99 4.46
CA THR A 327 -10.75 -13.12 3.52
C THR A 327 -9.28 -13.51 3.31
N LEU A 328 -8.75 -14.49 4.06
CA LEU A 328 -7.38 -14.96 3.90
C LEU A 328 -7.17 -15.51 2.48
N GLU A 329 -6.26 -14.90 1.73
CA GLU A 329 -5.81 -15.39 0.43
C GLU A 329 -4.55 -16.23 0.61
N ILE A 330 -4.48 -17.39 -0.06
CA ILE A 330 -3.40 -18.37 0.13
C ILE A 330 -2.78 -18.66 -1.23
N ALA A 331 -1.56 -18.23 -1.44
CA ALA A 331 -0.76 -18.53 -2.61
C ALA A 331 0.44 -19.41 -2.23
N HIS A 332 0.58 -20.57 -2.88
CA HIS A 332 1.76 -21.42 -2.79
C HIS A 332 2.44 -21.42 -4.15
N VAL A 333 3.55 -20.71 -4.26
CA VAL A 333 4.26 -20.48 -5.52
C VAL A 333 5.60 -21.20 -5.45
N LYS A 334 5.73 -22.27 -6.22
CA LYS A 334 6.97 -23.07 -6.31
C LYS A 334 7.99 -22.45 -7.23
N GLN A 335 7.53 -21.93 -8.35
CA GLN A 335 8.33 -21.24 -9.35
C GLN A 335 7.58 -19.98 -9.77
N GLN A 336 8.20 -18.83 -9.63
CA GLN A 336 7.66 -17.58 -10.17
C GLN A 336 8.22 -17.40 -11.57
N GLY A 337 7.32 -17.26 -12.51
CA GLY A 337 7.65 -16.67 -13.78
C GLY A 337 7.84 -17.59 -14.95
N LEU A 338 7.21 -18.71 -15.04
CA LEU A 338 7.04 -19.34 -16.36
C LEU A 338 5.67 -19.97 -16.46
N SER A 339 4.72 -19.21 -16.98
CA SER A 339 3.81 -19.80 -17.97
C SER A 339 4.62 -19.92 -19.26
N ALA A 340 4.96 -21.10 -19.65
CA ALA A 340 5.30 -21.40 -21.00
C ALA A 340 4.18 -20.94 -21.95
#